data_373313df3fa398e47e3900c38515bbc8
#
_entry.id   373313df3fa398e47e3900c38515bbc8
#
_cell.length_a   1.000
_cell.length_b   1.000
_cell.length_c   1.000
_cell.angle_alpha   90.00
_cell.angle_beta   90.00
_cell.angle_gamma   90.00
#
_symmetry.space_group_name_H-M   'P 1'
#
loop_
_entity.id
_entity.type
_entity.pdbx_description
1 polymer ?
#
loop_
_entity_poly.entity_id
_entity_poly.type
_entity_poly.pdbx_seq_one_letter_code
_entity_poly.pdbx_strand_id
1 'polypeptide(L)'
;MSEKKQTKKKQKWCKFRHKVITVLLRNAFHLYARLAYGVRIEKCRDKRQFLVLMNHQTAFDQFFVGIAFPRPIYYVASEDLFSKGWLSKVIKWLVEPIPIKKSTTDTHAVRLCRRVALEGGSIALFPEGNRTYSGKTEYIKPSLEQLVRFLRLPVAILNLEGGYGVHPRWSDVIRKGKCRVYVKRIIEVEEYQAMEPSVFAALLENELAVDDTALPAEYHHKKSAEYLERVMYYCPECGLSKWESHGETAHCLTCGKTVRYLPNLHLEGVNTPFPYPTMKEWYGAQNDYMNAFDLTVYNESPAYIDKVQFSEVILYKNKKILAKEATLSLYGDRYTVEANGETLTFPFRDISTVSVLGKNKLDFYTGDKVYQIKGDKRFNAVKYMHFYFRTTHVLKGELYDQFLGL
;
A
#
# COMPACT_ATOMS: atom_id res chain seq x y z
N MET A 1 13.78 -50.22 -22.25
CA MET A 1 12.56 -49.39 -22.29
C MET A 1 12.97 -47.97 -21.91
N SER A 2 13.02 -47.09 -22.91
CA SER A 2 13.48 -45.70 -22.74
C SER A 2 12.26 -44.82 -22.32
N GLU A 3 12.25 -44.35 -21.08
CA GLU A 3 11.25 -43.35 -20.62
C GLU A 3 11.48 -42.00 -21.34
N LYS A 4 10.60 -41.71 -22.27
CA LYS A 4 10.51 -40.38 -22.85
C LYS A 4 10.04 -39.40 -21.77
N LYS A 5 10.96 -38.66 -21.12
CA LYS A 5 10.64 -37.45 -20.36
C LYS A 5 9.94 -36.46 -21.29
N GLN A 6 8.61 -36.42 -21.23
CA GLN A 6 7.82 -35.34 -21.85
C GLN A 6 8.19 -34.02 -21.18
N THR A 7 9.03 -33.24 -21.81
CA THR A 7 9.27 -31.83 -21.43
C THR A 7 7.98 -31.06 -21.65
N LYS A 8 7.19 -30.85 -20.59
CA LYS A 8 6.03 -29.95 -20.60
C LYS A 8 6.51 -28.59 -21.12
N LYS A 9 6.14 -28.23 -22.35
CA LYS A 9 6.38 -26.86 -22.88
C LYS A 9 5.95 -25.84 -21.84
N LYS A 10 6.88 -25.08 -21.28
CA LYS A 10 6.58 -24.00 -20.33
C LYS A 10 5.61 -23.02 -20.99
N GLN A 11 4.39 -22.99 -20.50
CA GLN A 11 3.33 -22.11 -21.01
C GLN A 11 3.79 -20.64 -20.92
N LYS A 12 3.73 -19.90 -22.03
CA LYS A 12 4.11 -18.47 -22.06
C LYS A 12 3.25 -17.66 -21.09
N TRP A 13 3.89 -16.73 -20.36
CA TRP A 13 3.21 -15.76 -19.49
C TRP A 13 2.51 -14.69 -20.32
N CYS A 14 3.23 -14.09 -21.29
CA CYS A 14 2.71 -13.08 -22.19
C CYS A 14 1.83 -13.70 -23.30
N LYS A 15 0.52 -13.62 -23.15
CA LYS A 15 -0.46 -14.23 -24.09
C LYS A 15 -1.08 -13.17 -24.99
N PHE A 16 -1.44 -13.57 -26.23
CA PHE A 16 -2.09 -12.67 -27.19
C PHE A 16 -3.39 -12.07 -26.66
N ARG A 17 -4.20 -12.88 -25.94
CA ARG A 17 -5.45 -12.40 -25.32
C ARG A 17 -5.25 -11.19 -24.39
N HIS A 18 -4.10 -11.08 -23.72
CA HIS A 18 -3.81 -9.93 -22.83
C HIS A 18 -3.74 -8.63 -23.63
N LYS A 19 -3.30 -8.64 -24.90
CA LYS A 19 -3.30 -7.46 -25.77
C LYS A 19 -4.73 -7.01 -26.08
N VAL A 20 -5.62 -7.95 -26.44
CA VAL A 20 -7.03 -7.65 -26.74
C VAL A 20 -7.74 -7.13 -25.49
N ILE A 21 -7.61 -7.84 -24.37
CA ILE A 21 -8.22 -7.45 -23.08
C ILE A 21 -7.74 -6.06 -22.63
N THR A 22 -6.44 -5.79 -22.75
CA THR A 22 -5.88 -4.48 -22.37
C THR A 22 -6.49 -3.35 -23.20
N VAL A 23 -6.67 -3.53 -24.50
CA VAL A 23 -7.30 -2.50 -25.35
C VAL A 23 -8.74 -2.23 -24.93
N LEU A 24 -9.52 -3.28 -24.68
CA LEU A 24 -10.93 -3.15 -24.25
C LEU A 24 -11.03 -2.49 -22.88
N LEU A 25 -10.30 -3.00 -21.89
CA LEU A 25 -10.31 -2.48 -20.53
C LEU A 25 -9.77 -1.04 -20.45
N ARG A 26 -8.74 -0.71 -21.21
CA ARG A 26 -8.14 0.63 -21.23
C ARG A 26 -9.16 1.70 -21.62
N ASN A 27 -9.96 1.46 -22.63
CA ASN A 27 -10.95 2.43 -23.11
C ASN A 27 -12.10 2.60 -22.10
N ALA A 28 -12.59 1.50 -21.52
CA ALA A 28 -13.63 1.54 -20.49
C ALA A 28 -13.13 2.25 -19.21
N PHE A 29 -11.94 1.89 -18.74
CA PHE A 29 -11.36 2.50 -17.55
C PHE A 29 -10.89 3.94 -17.76
N HIS A 30 -10.51 4.33 -18.99
CA HIS A 30 -10.16 5.71 -19.29
C HIS A 30 -11.38 6.64 -19.11
N LEU A 31 -12.55 6.23 -19.61
CA LEU A 31 -13.77 6.99 -19.40
C LEU A 31 -14.12 7.09 -17.91
N TYR A 32 -14.07 5.97 -17.18
CA TYR A 32 -14.33 5.95 -15.75
C TYR A 32 -13.33 6.82 -14.96
N ALA A 33 -12.04 6.70 -15.26
CA ALA A 33 -10.98 7.47 -14.60
C ALA A 33 -11.19 8.99 -14.78
N ARG A 34 -11.57 9.40 -16.01
CA ARG A 34 -11.85 10.81 -16.30
C ARG A 34 -13.08 11.32 -15.55
N LEU A 35 -14.16 10.54 -15.52
CA LEU A 35 -15.44 10.95 -14.92
C LEU A 35 -15.42 10.89 -13.39
N ALA A 36 -14.88 9.80 -12.81
CA ALA A 36 -14.90 9.57 -11.37
C ALA A 36 -13.74 10.24 -10.63
N TYR A 37 -12.54 10.23 -11.22
CA TYR A 37 -11.31 10.76 -10.59
C TYR A 37 -10.89 12.14 -11.12
N GLY A 38 -11.52 12.65 -12.19
CA GLY A 38 -11.05 13.89 -12.81
C GLY A 38 -9.62 13.81 -13.35
N VAL A 39 -9.11 12.59 -13.62
CA VAL A 39 -7.71 12.37 -13.95
C VAL A 39 -7.41 12.71 -15.40
N ARG A 40 -6.32 13.46 -15.62
CA ARG A 40 -5.70 13.67 -16.93
C ARG A 40 -4.50 12.73 -17.05
N ILE A 41 -4.56 11.80 -17.99
CA ILE A 41 -3.49 10.81 -18.23
C ILE A 41 -2.77 11.14 -19.54
N GLU A 42 -1.47 11.40 -19.45
CA GLU A 42 -0.61 11.56 -20.61
C GLU A 42 -0.22 10.19 -21.15
N LYS A 43 -0.45 9.98 -22.45
CA LYS A 43 -0.16 8.70 -23.09
C LYS A 43 1.30 8.65 -23.54
N CYS A 44 2.01 7.63 -23.09
CA CYS A 44 3.31 7.27 -23.63
C CYS A 44 3.14 6.79 -25.07
N ARG A 45 3.86 7.42 -26.01
CA ARG A 45 3.85 7.05 -27.44
C ARG A 45 4.86 5.95 -27.78
N ASP A 46 5.82 5.76 -26.89
CA ASP A 46 6.86 4.75 -27.06
C ASP A 46 6.27 3.35 -26.88
N LYS A 47 6.52 2.50 -27.87
CA LYS A 47 5.99 1.13 -27.93
C LYS A 47 6.99 0.07 -27.45
N ARG A 48 8.16 0.51 -26.95
CA ARG A 48 9.15 -0.40 -26.38
C ARG A 48 8.63 -1.09 -25.11
N GLN A 49 9.34 -2.03 -24.65
CA GLN A 49 9.14 -2.70 -23.38
C GLN A 49 9.73 -1.85 -22.25
N PHE A 50 9.05 -1.76 -21.12
CA PHE A 50 9.48 -0.97 -19.98
C PHE A 50 9.34 -1.71 -18.65
N LEU A 51 10.19 -1.37 -17.70
CA LEU A 51 9.87 -1.43 -16.30
C LEU A 51 9.25 -0.07 -15.91
N VAL A 52 7.98 -0.08 -15.56
CA VAL A 52 7.23 1.13 -15.17
C VAL A 52 7.25 1.23 -13.65
N LEU A 53 7.76 2.35 -13.14
CA LEU A 53 7.74 2.68 -11.73
C LEU A 53 6.82 3.88 -11.52
N MET A 54 5.94 3.83 -10.53
CA MET A 54 5.01 4.92 -10.23
C MET A 54 4.81 5.03 -8.71
N ASN A 55 4.69 6.25 -8.19
CA ASN A 55 4.24 6.49 -6.82
C ASN A 55 2.81 5.95 -6.61
N HIS A 56 2.44 5.63 -5.36
CA HIS A 56 1.22 4.89 -5.07
C HIS A 56 0.27 5.65 -4.15
N GLN A 57 -0.81 6.19 -4.71
CA GLN A 57 -1.75 7.05 -3.98
C GLN A 57 -3.17 6.46 -3.88
N THR A 58 -3.70 5.90 -4.99
CA THR A 58 -5.09 5.44 -5.05
C THR A 58 -5.25 3.95 -5.32
N ALA A 59 -6.45 3.42 -5.13
CA ALA A 59 -6.76 2.03 -5.50
C ALA A 59 -6.83 1.80 -7.02
N PHE A 60 -6.76 2.87 -7.82
CA PHE A 60 -6.90 2.83 -9.28
C PHE A 60 -5.58 3.02 -10.05
N ASP A 61 -4.48 3.20 -9.37
CA ASP A 61 -3.18 3.53 -9.98
C ASP A 61 -2.75 2.53 -11.05
N GLN A 62 -2.98 1.22 -10.84
CA GLN A 62 -2.69 0.20 -11.85
C GLN A 62 -3.46 0.42 -13.15
N PHE A 63 -4.68 0.95 -13.09
CA PHE A 63 -5.46 1.26 -14.28
C PHE A 63 -4.94 2.52 -14.97
N PHE A 64 -4.48 3.51 -14.22
CA PHE A 64 -3.86 4.70 -14.78
C PHE A 64 -2.59 4.36 -15.57
N VAL A 65 -1.72 3.49 -15.02
CA VAL A 65 -0.57 2.96 -15.74
C VAL A 65 -1.01 2.23 -17.03
N GLY A 66 -2.02 1.35 -16.94
CA GLY A 66 -2.53 0.61 -18.11
C GLY A 66 -3.15 1.50 -19.19
N ILE A 67 -3.67 2.68 -18.82
CA ILE A 67 -4.19 3.69 -19.76
C ILE A 67 -3.04 4.46 -20.41
N ALA A 68 -1.97 4.76 -19.66
CA ALA A 68 -0.84 5.53 -20.13
C ALA A 68 -0.02 4.80 -21.20
N PHE A 69 0.10 3.47 -21.13
CA PHE A 69 0.95 2.70 -22.06
C PHE A 69 0.16 1.98 -23.15
N PRO A 70 0.74 1.87 -24.37
CA PRO A 70 0.09 1.22 -25.51
C PRO A 70 0.10 -0.31 -25.43
N ARG A 71 1.04 -0.91 -24.67
CA ARG A 71 1.24 -2.36 -24.53
C ARG A 71 0.63 -2.88 -23.22
N PRO A 72 0.31 -4.20 -23.12
CA PRO A 72 -0.05 -4.82 -21.86
C PRO A 72 1.04 -4.63 -20.81
N ILE A 73 0.61 -4.30 -19.58
CA ILE A 73 1.47 -4.18 -18.42
C ILE A 73 1.16 -5.31 -17.46
N TYR A 74 2.20 -5.96 -16.92
CA TYR A 74 2.10 -7.02 -15.93
C TYR A 74 2.45 -6.45 -14.56
N TYR A 75 1.46 -6.42 -13.67
CA TYR A 75 1.60 -5.81 -12.34
C TYR A 75 2.11 -6.81 -11.33
N VAL A 76 3.02 -6.38 -10.48
CA VAL A 76 3.37 -7.12 -9.27
C VAL A 76 2.28 -6.85 -8.23
N ALA A 77 1.62 -7.91 -7.76
CA ALA A 77 0.46 -7.83 -6.89
C ALA A 77 0.60 -8.74 -5.68
N SER A 78 0.13 -8.27 -4.51
CA SER A 78 0.17 -9.03 -3.27
C SER A 78 -0.69 -10.31 -3.33
N GLU A 79 -0.32 -11.31 -2.54
CA GLU A 79 -1.00 -12.61 -2.45
C GLU A 79 -2.50 -12.52 -2.12
N ASP A 80 -2.95 -11.46 -1.43
CA ASP A 80 -4.38 -11.24 -1.15
C ASP A 80 -5.25 -11.15 -2.43
N LEU A 81 -4.69 -10.63 -3.51
CA LEU A 81 -5.40 -10.61 -4.79
C LEU A 81 -5.74 -12.02 -5.28
N PHE A 82 -4.94 -13.01 -4.88
CA PHE A 82 -5.09 -14.42 -5.27
C PHE A 82 -5.91 -15.25 -4.27
N SER A 83 -6.43 -14.63 -3.20
CA SER A 83 -7.21 -15.30 -2.15
C SER A 83 -8.72 -14.97 -2.18
N LYS A 84 -9.23 -14.55 -3.35
CA LYS A 84 -10.63 -14.14 -3.55
C LYS A 84 -11.45 -15.18 -4.33
N GLY A 85 -11.09 -16.45 -4.23
CA GLY A 85 -11.82 -17.55 -4.87
C GLY A 85 -11.89 -17.43 -6.40
N TRP A 86 -13.10 -17.46 -6.95
CA TRP A 86 -13.31 -17.41 -8.40
C TRP A 86 -12.85 -16.09 -9.05
N LEU A 87 -12.97 -14.97 -8.32
CA LEU A 87 -12.54 -13.65 -8.81
C LEU A 87 -11.03 -13.63 -9.09
N SER A 88 -10.24 -14.26 -8.22
CA SER A 88 -8.78 -14.40 -8.42
C SER A 88 -8.46 -15.18 -9.71
N LYS A 89 -9.26 -16.22 -10.02
CA LYS A 89 -9.10 -17.00 -11.26
C LYS A 89 -9.42 -16.14 -12.49
N VAL A 90 -10.47 -15.31 -12.43
CA VAL A 90 -10.83 -14.38 -13.49
C VAL A 90 -9.74 -13.34 -13.72
N ILE A 91 -9.25 -12.69 -12.66
CA ILE A 91 -8.17 -11.70 -12.77
C ILE A 91 -6.90 -12.34 -13.34
N LYS A 92 -6.54 -13.53 -12.87
CA LYS A 92 -5.40 -14.27 -13.40
C LYS A 92 -5.58 -14.59 -14.90
N TRP A 93 -6.77 -14.97 -15.32
CA TRP A 93 -7.06 -15.23 -16.73
C TRP A 93 -7.00 -13.96 -17.59
N LEU A 94 -7.52 -12.82 -17.08
CA LEU A 94 -7.56 -11.54 -17.79
C LEU A 94 -6.19 -10.90 -17.99
N VAL A 95 -5.41 -10.77 -16.91
CA VAL A 95 -4.20 -9.92 -16.88
C VAL A 95 -2.96 -10.61 -16.29
N GLU A 96 -3.12 -11.81 -15.75
CA GLU A 96 -2.05 -12.66 -15.18
C GLU A 96 -1.00 -11.88 -14.37
N PRO A 97 -1.41 -11.24 -13.24
CA PRO A 97 -0.51 -10.47 -12.41
C PRO A 97 0.58 -11.35 -11.80
N ILE A 98 1.73 -10.77 -11.49
CA ILE A 98 2.87 -11.44 -10.88
C ILE A 98 2.66 -11.44 -9.35
N PRO A 99 2.50 -12.62 -8.70
CA PRO A 99 2.32 -12.69 -7.26
C PRO A 99 3.61 -12.32 -6.52
N ILE A 100 3.49 -11.54 -5.44
CA ILE A 100 4.57 -11.25 -4.49
C ILE A 100 4.09 -11.43 -3.06
N LYS A 101 4.94 -12.05 -2.23
CA LYS A 101 4.78 -12.05 -0.78
C LYS A 101 5.22 -10.71 -0.23
N LYS A 102 4.30 -10.00 0.45
CA LYS A 102 4.65 -8.73 1.08
C LYS A 102 5.68 -8.91 2.19
N SER A 103 6.53 -7.90 2.35
CA SER A 103 7.49 -7.79 3.45
C SER A 103 8.54 -8.91 3.54
N THR A 104 8.75 -9.66 2.46
CA THR A 104 9.81 -10.69 2.37
C THR A 104 10.62 -10.50 1.10
N THR A 105 11.87 -10.99 1.10
CA THR A 105 12.66 -11.09 -0.13
C THR A 105 12.11 -12.25 -0.97
N ASP A 106 11.17 -11.94 -1.87
CA ASP A 106 10.52 -12.96 -2.71
C ASP A 106 11.31 -13.19 -4.01
N THR A 107 12.30 -14.09 -3.91
CA THR A 107 13.11 -14.49 -5.09
C THR A 107 12.28 -15.15 -6.19
N HIS A 108 11.12 -15.74 -5.85
CA HIS A 108 10.22 -16.32 -6.84
C HIS A 108 9.56 -15.22 -7.69
N ALA A 109 9.05 -14.15 -7.05
CA ALA A 109 8.50 -12.99 -7.74
C ALA A 109 9.54 -12.33 -8.67
N VAL A 110 10.78 -12.17 -8.21
CA VAL A 110 11.90 -11.64 -9.02
C VAL A 110 12.16 -12.49 -10.26
N ARG A 111 12.18 -13.83 -10.13
CA ARG A 111 12.32 -14.75 -11.27
C ARG A 111 11.15 -14.65 -12.24
N LEU A 112 9.92 -14.47 -11.74
CA LEU A 112 8.74 -14.28 -12.59
C LEU A 112 8.82 -12.95 -13.35
N CYS A 113 9.23 -11.85 -12.72
CA CYS A 113 9.49 -10.57 -13.38
C CYS A 113 10.53 -10.77 -14.52
N ARG A 114 11.65 -11.44 -14.24
CA ARG A 114 12.66 -11.73 -15.27
C ARG A 114 12.10 -12.55 -16.43
N ARG A 115 11.25 -13.53 -16.13
CA ARG A 115 10.59 -14.33 -17.17
C ARG A 115 9.68 -13.47 -18.05
N VAL A 116 8.83 -12.63 -17.44
CA VAL A 116 7.94 -11.71 -18.17
C VAL A 116 8.76 -10.75 -19.04
N ALA A 117 9.86 -10.22 -18.51
CA ALA A 117 10.78 -9.38 -19.24
C ALA A 117 11.37 -10.09 -20.47
N LEU A 118 11.84 -11.33 -20.32
CA LEU A 118 12.40 -12.14 -21.42
C LEU A 118 11.36 -12.54 -22.47
N GLU A 119 10.08 -12.65 -22.10
CA GLU A 119 8.97 -12.89 -23.02
C GLU A 119 8.48 -11.61 -23.73
N GLY A 120 9.13 -10.45 -23.49
CA GLY A 120 8.79 -9.16 -24.09
C GLY A 120 7.65 -8.41 -23.43
N GLY A 121 7.29 -8.77 -22.19
CA GLY A 121 6.25 -8.08 -21.38
C GLY A 121 6.83 -6.86 -20.66
N SER A 122 6.05 -5.76 -20.59
CA SER A 122 6.34 -4.64 -19.69
C SER A 122 5.83 -4.94 -18.30
N ILE A 123 6.54 -4.50 -17.27
CA ILE A 123 6.22 -4.77 -15.87
C ILE A 123 5.95 -3.46 -15.18
N ALA A 124 4.98 -3.39 -14.27
CA ALA A 124 4.80 -2.23 -13.40
C ALA A 124 4.93 -2.59 -11.92
N LEU A 125 5.58 -1.69 -11.19
CA LEU A 125 5.78 -1.73 -9.76
C LEU A 125 5.35 -0.40 -9.14
N PHE A 126 4.82 -0.48 -7.92
CA PHE A 126 4.66 0.64 -7.01
C PHE A 126 5.68 0.45 -5.89
N PRO A 127 6.86 1.11 -5.96
CA PRO A 127 8.01 0.77 -5.11
C PRO A 127 7.77 1.01 -3.61
N GLU A 128 6.83 1.86 -3.26
CA GLU A 128 6.37 2.08 -1.89
C GLU A 128 5.71 0.83 -1.27
N GLY A 129 5.27 -0.12 -2.11
CA GLY A 129 4.57 -1.35 -1.69
C GLY A 129 3.21 -1.13 -1.04
N ASN A 130 2.92 0.07 -0.57
CA ASN A 130 1.65 0.52 -0.02
C ASN A 130 1.27 1.88 -0.61
N ARG A 131 -0.03 2.19 -0.59
CA ARG A 131 -0.50 3.55 -0.89
C ARG A 131 -0.15 4.47 0.26
N THR A 132 0.28 5.69 -0.05
CA THR A 132 0.59 6.69 0.97
C THR A 132 -0.60 6.97 1.91
N TYR A 133 -0.29 7.20 3.18
CA TYR A 133 -1.22 7.68 4.19
C TYR A 133 -1.14 9.19 4.40
N SER A 134 0.01 9.76 4.07
CA SER A 134 0.36 11.16 4.35
C SER A 134 0.10 12.11 3.16
N GLY A 135 0.02 11.56 1.94
CA GLY A 135 -0.03 12.34 0.69
C GLY A 135 1.35 12.60 0.07
N LYS A 136 2.43 12.28 0.79
CA LYS A 136 3.80 12.26 0.28
C LYS A 136 4.16 10.84 -0.14
N THR A 137 5.03 10.70 -1.14
CA THR A 137 5.63 9.41 -1.49
C THR A 137 6.32 8.82 -0.27
N GLU A 138 5.99 7.58 0.04
CA GLU A 138 6.56 6.85 1.18
C GLU A 138 7.95 6.31 0.82
N TYR A 139 8.59 5.67 1.81
CA TYR A 139 9.94 5.14 1.67
C TYR A 139 10.07 4.12 0.55
N ILE A 140 11.11 4.27 -0.23
CA ILE A 140 11.49 3.35 -1.31
C ILE A 140 12.78 2.64 -0.90
N LYS A 141 12.71 1.31 -0.82
CA LYS A 141 13.90 0.51 -0.45
C LYS A 141 15.03 0.70 -1.48
N PRO A 142 16.26 0.94 -1.03
CA PRO A 142 17.41 1.02 -1.93
C PRO A 142 17.61 -0.22 -2.80
N SER A 143 17.15 -1.39 -2.34
CA SER A 143 17.20 -2.65 -3.13
C SER A 143 16.37 -2.63 -4.42
N LEU A 144 15.53 -1.61 -4.64
CA LEU A 144 14.84 -1.40 -5.91
C LEU A 144 15.82 -1.30 -7.08
N GLU A 145 16.95 -0.60 -6.89
CA GLU A 145 17.98 -0.44 -7.92
C GLU A 145 18.54 -1.79 -8.40
N GLN A 146 18.71 -2.75 -7.47
CA GLN A 146 19.20 -4.10 -7.80
C GLN A 146 18.18 -4.85 -8.67
N LEU A 147 16.89 -4.72 -8.39
CA LEU A 147 15.83 -5.30 -9.20
C LEU A 147 15.82 -4.69 -10.61
N VAL A 148 15.94 -3.36 -10.72
CA VAL A 148 16.01 -2.66 -12.02
C VAL A 148 17.17 -3.15 -12.84
N ARG A 149 18.39 -3.19 -12.26
CA ARG A 149 19.59 -3.70 -12.94
C ARG A 149 19.47 -5.16 -13.37
N PHE A 150 18.85 -5.99 -12.52
CA PHE A 150 18.61 -7.41 -12.84
C PHE A 150 17.67 -7.61 -14.01
N LEU A 151 16.62 -6.78 -14.14
CA LEU A 151 15.63 -6.90 -15.21
C LEU A 151 16.17 -6.40 -16.56
N ARG A 152 17.07 -5.43 -16.57
CA ARG A 152 17.67 -4.82 -17.77
C ARG A 152 16.63 -4.32 -18.77
N LEU A 153 15.66 -3.56 -18.27
CA LEU A 153 14.66 -2.87 -19.08
C LEU A 153 14.84 -1.36 -18.96
N PRO A 154 14.53 -0.58 -20.01
CA PRO A 154 14.36 0.87 -19.85
C PRO A 154 13.33 1.14 -18.75
N VAL A 155 13.61 2.08 -17.86
CA VAL A 155 12.75 2.45 -16.76
C VAL A 155 11.90 3.66 -17.15
N ALA A 156 10.58 3.50 -17.12
CA ALA A 156 9.66 4.64 -17.27
C ALA A 156 9.16 5.05 -15.89
N ILE A 157 9.55 6.23 -15.45
CA ILE A 157 9.06 6.85 -14.22
C ILE A 157 7.76 7.59 -14.53
N LEU A 158 6.67 7.18 -13.87
CA LEU A 158 5.39 7.85 -13.90
C LEU A 158 5.13 8.54 -12.57
N ASN A 159 4.59 9.75 -12.62
CA ASN A 159 4.09 10.41 -11.42
C ASN A 159 2.59 10.58 -11.51
N LEU A 160 1.92 10.28 -10.39
CA LEU A 160 0.54 10.64 -10.10
C LEU A 160 0.57 11.79 -9.10
N GLU A 161 0.04 12.93 -9.51
CA GLU A 161 -0.16 14.12 -8.69
C GLU A 161 -1.66 14.34 -8.45
N GLY A 162 -2.05 14.69 -7.24
CA GLY A 162 -3.42 14.95 -6.84
C GLY A 162 -4.26 13.70 -6.56
N GLY A 163 -3.71 12.51 -6.73
CA GLY A 163 -4.45 11.27 -6.50
C GLY A 163 -4.82 11.05 -5.03
N TYR A 164 -3.92 11.40 -4.10
CA TYR A 164 -4.22 11.40 -2.67
C TYR A 164 -5.32 12.41 -2.34
N GLY A 165 -5.25 13.61 -2.89
CA GLY A 165 -6.28 14.61 -2.69
C GLY A 165 -7.66 14.12 -3.14
N VAL A 166 -7.75 13.47 -4.30
CA VAL A 166 -9.00 12.90 -4.84
C VAL A 166 -9.49 11.69 -4.03
N HIS A 167 -8.62 10.75 -3.69
CA HIS A 167 -9.03 9.52 -3.01
C HIS A 167 -7.96 8.98 -2.06
N PRO A 168 -7.79 9.58 -0.87
CA PRO A 168 -6.86 9.11 0.14
C PRO A 168 -7.14 7.64 0.52
N ARG A 169 -6.11 6.92 0.90
CA ARG A 169 -6.21 5.50 1.26
C ARG A 169 -7.24 5.22 2.37
N TRP A 170 -7.35 6.12 3.33
CA TRP A 170 -8.25 6.00 4.48
C TRP A 170 -9.69 6.39 4.18
N SER A 171 -9.95 7.18 3.13
CA SER A 171 -11.29 7.67 2.77
C SER A 171 -12.10 6.65 1.96
N ASP A 172 -13.43 6.63 2.16
CA ASP A 172 -14.37 5.87 1.33
C ASP A 172 -14.93 6.69 0.16
N VAL A 173 -14.67 8.00 0.14
CA VAL A 173 -15.25 8.90 -0.85
C VAL A 173 -14.22 9.37 -1.85
N ILE A 174 -14.65 9.53 -3.10
CA ILE A 174 -13.88 10.19 -4.15
C ILE A 174 -14.25 11.66 -4.11
N ARG A 175 -13.27 12.53 -3.87
CA ARG A 175 -13.46 13.98 -3.79
C ARG A 175 -13.42 14.59 -5.17
N LYS A 176 -14.19 15.65 -5.36
CA LYS A 176 -14.15 16.42 -6.60
C LYS A 176 -12.86 17.26 -6.62
N GLY A 177 -12.00 16.94 -7.54
CA GLY A 177 -10.70 17.60 -7.72
C GLY A 177 -10.06 17.17 -9.04
N LYS A 178 -8.84 17.57 -9.28
CA LYS A 178 -8.08 17.20 -10.48
C LYS A 178 -6.85 16.42 -10.07
N CYS A 179 -6.53 15.39 -10.83
CA CYS A 179 -5.24 14.72 -10.72
C CYS A 179 -4.65 14.47 -12.12
N ARG A 180 -3.34 14.25 -12.16
CA ARG A 180 -2.57 14.11 -13.39
C ARG A 180 -1.65 12.91 -13.29
N VAL A 181 -1.58 12.13 -14.36
CA VAL A 181 -0.59 11.05 -14.55
C VAL A 181 0.23 11.37 -15.78
N TYR A 182 1.54 11.33 -15.65
CA TYR A 182 2.46 11.63 -16.75
C TYR A 182 3.77 10.85 -16.63
N VAL A 183 4.43 10.65 -17.76
CA VAL A 183 5.79 10.10 -17.81
C VAL A 183 6.75 11.23 -17.47
N LYS A 184 7.32 11.19 -16.27
CA LYS A 184 8.29 12.20 -15.81
C LYS A 184 9.65 12.01 -16.50
N ARG A 185 10.11 10.76 -16.59
CA ARG A 185 11.40 10.43 -17.18
C ARG A 185 11.41 9.02 -17.71
N ILE A 186 12.18 8.79 -18.78
CA ILE A 186 12.63 7.47 -19.22
C ILE A 186 14.13 7.40 -18.99
N ILE A 187 14.58 6.37 -18.27
CA ILE A 187 16.00 6.12 -17.96
C ILE A 187 16.42 4.89 -18.76
N GLU A 188 17.38 5.06 -19.64
CA GLU A 188 17.87 3.99 -20.51
C GLU A 188 18.77 3.02 -19.75
N VAL A 189 18.91 1.80 -20.28
CA VAL A 189 19.70 0.72 -19.64
C VAL A 189 21.16 1.14 -19.48
N GLU A 190 21.73 1.73 -20.50
CA GLU A 190 23.12 2.19 -20.53
C GLU A 190 23.35 3.29 -19.47
N GLU A 191 22.38 4.19 -19.31
CA GLU A 191 22.44 5.28 -18.34
C GLU A 191 22.57 4.75 -16.91
N TYR A 192 21.64 3.90 -16.46
CA TYR A 192 21.67 3.43 -15.07
C TYR A 192 22.72 2.34 -14.82
N GLN A 193 23.16 1.60 -15.84
CA GLN A 193 24.25 0.64 -15.70
C GLN A 193 25.61 1.32 -15.46
N ALA A 194 25.79 2.55 -15.94
CA ALA A 194 27.00 3.34 -15.75
C ALA A 194 27.02 4.08 -14.38
N MET A 195 25.90 4.16 -13.68
CA MET A 195 25.81 4.87 -12.39
C MET A 195 26.28 3.99 -11.23
N GLU A 196 26.83 4.60 -10.18
CA GLU A 196 27.01 3.95 -8.89
C GLU A 196 25.66 3.54 -8.30
N PRO A 197 25.55 2.39 -7.58
CA PRO A 197 24.28 1.91 -7.02
C PRO A 197 23.54 2.92 -6.15
N SER A 198 24.26 3.62 -5.26
CA SER A 198 23.69 4.63 -4.35
C SER A 198 23.17 5.86 -5.11
N VAL A 199 23.88 6.29 -6.16
CA VAL A 199 23.46 7.42 -7.00
C VAL A 199 22.19 7.06 -7.77
N PHE A 200 22.12 5.85 -8.30
CA PHE A 200 20.93 5.40 -9.02
C PHE A 200 19.73 5.20 -8.07
N ALA A 201 19.93 4.66 -6.88
CA ALA A 201 18.87 4.55 -5.87
C ALA A 201 18.30 5.93 -5.49
N ALA A 202 19.17 6.91 -5.24
CA ALA A 202 18.77 8.30 -4.95
C ALA A 202 18.05 8.96 -6.13
N LEU A 203 18.48 8.68 -7.37
CA LEU A 203 17.79 9.16 -8.57
C LEU A 203 16.36 8.59 -8.65
N LEU A 204 16.18 7.30 -8.44
CA LEU A 204 14.84 6.67 -8.46
C LEU A 204 13.93 7.26 -7.39
N GLU A 205 14.43 7.47 -6.17
CA GLU A 205 13.70 8.11 -5.08
C GLU A 205 13.26 9.53 -5.45
N ASN A 206 14.19 10.36 -5.93
CA ASN A 206 13.90 11.75 -6.33
C ASN A 206 12.92 11.84 -7.50
N GLU A 207 13.03 10.96 -8.48
CA GLU A 207 12.14 10.98 -9.64
C GLU A 207 10.72 10.51 -9.30
N LEU A 208 10.56 9.63 -8.32
CA LEU A 208 9.28 9.13 -7.84
C LEU A 208 8.65 10.02 -6.76
N ALA A 209 9.41 10.98 -6.23
CA ALA A 209 8.94 11.84 -5.15
C ALA A 209 7.78 12.75 -5.62
N VAL A 210 6.66 12.66 -4.92
CA VAL A 210 5.46 13.49 -5.08
C VAL A 210 4.96 13.87 -3.69
N ASP A 211 4.52 15.10 -3.51
CA ASP A 211 3.89 15.60 -2.29
C ASP A 211 2.60 16.34 -2.67
N ASP A 212 1.47 15.67 -2.53
CA ASP A 212 0.17 16.23 -2.85
C ASP A 212 -0.25 17.36 -1.91
N THR A 213 0.31 17.41 -0.69
CA THR A 213 0.00 18.46 0.29
C THR A 213 0.61 19.80 -0.08
N ALA A 214 1.62 19.79 -0.96
CA ALA A 214 2.27 21.02 -1.48
C ALA A 214 1.67 21.52 -2.81
N LEU A 215 0.70 20.79 -3.40
CA LEU A 215 0.10 21.19 -4.67
C LEU A 215 -0.91 22.32 -4.47
N PRO A 216 -0.93 23.33 -5.35
CA PRO A 216 -1.94 24.40 -5.35
C PRO A 216 -3.26 23.88 -5.94
N ALA A 217 -3.91 22.96 -5.25
CA ALA A 217 -5.12 22.29 -5.72
C ALA A 217 -6.15 22.13 -4.60
N GLU A 218 -7.41 22.00 -4.97
CA GLU A 218 -8.51 21.80 -4.04
C GLU A 218 -9.31 20.53 -4.36
N TYR A 219 -9.78 19.86 -3.29
CA TYR A 219 -10.46 18.57 -3.34
C TYR A 219 -11.71 18.61 -2.45
N HIS A 220 -12.87 18.76 -3.07
CA HIS A 220 -14.11 19.05 -2.37
C HIS A 220 -14.97 17.79 -2.14
N HIS A 221 -15.37 17.57 -0.92
CA HIS A 221 -16.41 16.62 -0.54
C HIS A 221 -16.88 16.92 0.90
N LYS A 222 -18.19 16.91 1.16
CA LYS A 222 -18.78 17.13 2.49
C LYS A 222 -18.39 16.08 3.55
N LYS A 223 -17.67 15.05 3.19
CA LYS A 223 -17.11 13.99 4.05
C LYS A 223 -15.60 13.90 3.88
N SER A 224 -14.91 15.04 3.80
CA SER A 224 -13.49 15.09 3.53
C SER A 224 -12.63 14.49 4.65
N ALA A 225 -13.06 14.54 5.93
CA ALA A 225 -12.38 13.93 7.05
C ALA A 225 -12.90 12.54 7.41
N GLU A 226 -14.02 12.09 6.83
CA GLU A 226 -14.67 10.82 7.22
C GLU A 226 -13.71 9.64 7.13
N TYR A 227 -13.55 8.90 8.24
CA TYR A 227 -12.65 7.76 8.42
C TYR A 227 -11.15 8.11 8.58
N LEU A 228 -10.81 9.35 8.94
CA LEU A 228 -9.44 9.74 9.21
C LEU A 228 -8.83 8.94 10.38
N GLU A 229 -9.65 8.51 11.34
CA GLU A 229 -9.27 7.61 12.44
C GLU A 229 -8.76 6.23 12.00
N ARG A 230 -8.91 5.84 10.74
CA ARG A 230 -8.30 4.59 10.20
C ARG A 230 -6.78 4.65 10.16
N VAL A 231 -6.21 5.87 10.22
CA VAL A 231 -4.77 6.08 10.13
C VAL A 231 -4.23 6.81 11.35
N MET A 232 -4.98 7.77 11.90
CA MET A 232 -4.53 8.58 13.03
C MET A 232 -4.94 7.96 14.36
N TYR A 233 -3.98 7.87 15.29
CA TYR A 233 -4.13 7.40 16.66
C TYR A 233 -3.25 8.19 17.64
N TYR A 234 -2.63 9.27 17.16
CA TYR A 234 -1.80 10.19 17.92
C TYR A 234 -2.50 11.55 18.06
N CYS A 235 -2.55 12.06 19.30
CA CYS A 235 -2.99 13.42 19.62
C CYS A 235 -1.82 14.21 20.18
N PRO A 236 -1.57 15.45 19.72
CA PRO A 236 -0.48 16.27 20.24
C PRO A 236 -0.56 16.56 21.74
N GLU A 237 -1.77 16.50 22.34
CA GLU A 237 -1.99 16.74 23.78
C GLU A 237 -1.98 15.44 24.60
N CYS A 238 -2.52 14.34 24.05
CA CYS A 238 -2.76 13.11 24.81
C CYS A 238 -1.75 11.99 24.52
N GLY A 239 -0.94 12.12 23.46
CA GLY A 239 -0.15 11.00 22.97
C GLY A 239 -1.00 9.96 22.26
N LEU A 240 -0.89 8.67 22.65
CA LEU A 240 -1.74 7.60 22.12
C LEU A 240 -3.21 7.85 22.45
N SER A 241 -4.07 7.84 21.45
CA SER A 241 -5.43 8.32 21.57
C SER A 241 -6.36 7.64 20.57
N LYS A 242 -7.67 7.82 20.75
CA LYS A 242 -8.68 7.44 19.78
C LYS A 242 -9.27 8.69 19.17
N TRP A 243 -9.44 8.65 17.84
CA TRP A 243 -10.08 9.73 17.08
C TRP A 243 -11.40 9.23 16.51
N GLU A 244 -12.32 10.14 16.31
CA GLU A 244 -13.57 9.92 15.59
C GLU A 244 -13.79 11.05 14.60
N SER A 245 -14.18 10.71 13.38
CA SER A 245 -14.37 11.67 12.30
C SER A 245 -15.76 11.63 11.73
N HIS A 246 -16.32 12.81 11.48
CA HIS A 246 -17.61 12.99 10.83
C HIS A 246 -17.57 14.18 9.88
N GLY A 247 -18.00 13.95 8.63
CA GLY A 247 -18.03 15.01 7.64
C GLY A 247 -16.65 15.58 7.34
N GLU A 248 -16.42 16.84 7.68
CA GLU A 248 -15.16 17.55 7.44
C GLU A 248 -14.28 17.66 8.69
N THR A 249 -14.70 17.09 9.83
CA THR A 249 -13.99 17.20 11.10
C THR A 249 -13.63 15.85 11.68
N ALA A 250 -12.57 15.84 12.48
CA ALA A 250 -12.19 14.74 13.35
C ALA A 250 -11.90 15.28 14.76
N HIS A 251 -12.24 14.52 15.82
CA HIS A 251 -12.00 14.91 17.20
C HIS A 251 -11.35 13.80 18.00
N CYS A 252 -10.49 14.19 18.92
CA CYS A 252 -9.86 13.30 19.89
C CYS A 252 -10.87 12.96 20.98
N LEU A 253 -11.11 11.66 21.21
CA LEU A 253 -12.07 11.20 22.23
C LEU A 253 -11.58 11.42 23.67
N THR A 254 -10.29 11.70 23.87
CA THR A 254 -9.70 11.91 25.19
C THR A 254 -9.81 13.37 25.65
N CYS A 255 -9.36 14.34 24.83
CA CYS A 255 -9.31 15.75 25.20
C CYS A 255 -10.30 16.64 24.43
N GLY A 256 -11.05 16.10 23.46
CA GLY A 256 -11.99 16.87 22.64
C GLY A 256 -11.34 17.79 21.59
N LYS A 257 -10.01 17.79 21.45
CA LYS A 257 -9.33 18.57 20.40
C LYS A 257 -9.93 18.22 19.03
N THR A 258 -10.40 19.23 18.31
CA THR A 258 -11.10 19.04 17.03
C THR A 258 -10.32 19.69 15.90
N VAL A 259 -10.17 18.97 14.80
CA VAL A 259 -9.50 19.40 13.58
C VAL A 259 -10.46 19.32 12.39
N ARG A 260 -10.41 20.31 11.50
CA ARG A 260 -11.12 20.33 10.21
C ARG A 260 -10.16 20.03 9.09
N TYR A 261 -10.59 19.18 8.16
CA TYR A 261 -9.84 18.85 6.95
C TYR A 261 -10.32 19.73 5.79
N LEU A 262 -9.50 20.67 5.37
CA LEU A 262 -9.82 21.65 4.35
C LEU A 262 -9.69 21.11 2.91
N PRO A 263 -10.34 21.73 1.91
CA PRO A 263 -10.24 21.30 0.51
C PRO A 263 -8.81 21.32 -0.06
N ASN A 264 -7.95 22.20 0.40
CA ASN A 264 -6.53 22.29 0.01
C ASN A 264 -5.61 21.29 0.74
N LEU A 265 -6.18 20.28 1.39
CA LEU A 265 -5.51 19.23 2.20
C LEU A 265 -4.89 19.74 3.51
N HIS A 266 -5.13 21.00 3.88
CA HIS A 266 -4.68 21.54 5.15
C HIS A 266 -5.60 21.11 6.29
N LEU A 267 -5.04 21.15 7.49
CA LEU A 267 -5.72 20.90 8.75
C LEU A 267 -5.83 22.20 9.53
N GLU A 268 -7.01 22.47 10.05
CA GLU A 268 -7.30 23.64 10.86
C GLU A 268 -7.91 23.21 12.20
N GLY A 269 -7.36 23.73 13.30
CA GLY A 269 -7.95 23.54 14.60
C GLY A 269 -9.28 24.28 14.73
N VAL A 270 -10.34 23.61 15.22
CA VAL A 270 -11.67 24.20 15.35
C VAL A 270 -11.84 24.91 16.69
N ASN A 271 -11.52 24.24 17.78
CA ASN A 271 -11.67 24.75 19.16
C ASN A 271 -10.37 25.26 19.78
N THR A 272 -9.23 24.78 19.30
CA THR A 272 -7.89 25.18 19.72
C THR A 272 -6.94 25.08 18.53
N PRO A 273 -5.82 25.83 18.50
CA PRO A 273 -4.83 25.69 17.44
C PRO A 273 -4.38 24.26 17.27
N PHE A 274 -4.19 23.83 16.03
CA PHE A 274 -3.65 22.51 15.70
C PHE A 274 -2.22 22.66 15.15
N PRO A 275 -1.21 21.96 15.71
CA PRO A 275 0.18 22.23 15.40
C PRO A 275 0.64 21.71 14.03
N TYR A 276 -0.14 20.83 13.40
CA TYR A 276 0.24 20.20 12.13
C TYR A 276 -0.60 20.76 10.99
N PRO A 277 0.01 21.45 10.02
CA PRO A 277 -0.74 22.08 8.92
C PRO A 277 -1.33 21.08 7.92
N THR A 278 -0.76 19.86 7.78
CA THR A 278 -1.28 18.83 6.86
C THR A 278 -1.20 17.43 7.47
N MET A 279 -1.78 16.46 6.78
CA MET A 279 -1.65 15.04 7.16
C MET A 279 -0.20 14.55 7.12
N LYS A 280 0.64 15.13 6.29
CA LYS A 280 2.06 14.78 6.20
C LYS A 280 2.77 15.06 7.52
N GLU A 281 2.64 16.27 8.07
CA GLU A 281 3.26 16.63 9.34
C GLU A 281 2.65 15.87 10.52
N TRP A 282 1.31 15.70 10.52
CA TRP A 282 0.65 14.98 11.59
C TRP A 282 1.01 13.49 11.59
N TYR A 283 1.01 12.84 10.43
CA TYR A 283 1.43 11.45 10.30
C TYR A 283 2.93 11.27 10.61
N GLY A 284 3.77 12.24 10.20
CA GLY A 284 5.19 12.29 10.57
C GLY A 284 5.37 12.35 12.10
N ALA A 285 4.69 13.28 12.77
CA ALA A 285 4.72 13.40 14.22
C ALA A 285 4.20 12.14 14.95
N GLN A 286 3.19 11.45 14.39
CA GLN A 286 2.74 10.16 14.90
C GLN A 286 3.84 9.09 14.80
N ASN A 287 4.59 9.06 13.71
CA ASN A 287 5.71 8.13 13.54
C ASN A 287 6.85 8.45 14.49
N ASP A 288 7.21 9.73 14.64
CA ASP A 288 8.25 10.19 15.57
C ASP A 288 7.88 9.85 17.02
N TYR A 289 6.61 10.11 17.39
CA TYR A 289 6.10 9.75 18.70
C TYR A 289 6.20 8.24 18.94
N MET A 290 5.79 7.42 17.98
CA MET A 290 5.86 5.97 18.10
C MET A 290 7.32 5.47 18.16
N ASN A 291 8.24 6.07 17.43
CA ASN A 291 9.67 5.74 17.46
C ASN A 291 10.32 6.04 18.82
N ALA A 292 9.87 7.09 19.50
CA ALA A 292 10.37 7.47 20.82
C ALA A 292 9.66 6.73 21.97
N PHE A 293 8.45 6.18 21.74
CA PHE A 293 7.61 5.64 22.80
C PHE A 293 8.11 4.29 23.31
N ASP A 294 8.10 4.12 24.65
CA ASP A 294 8.37 2.85 25.31
C ASP A 294 7.10 2.00 25.37
N LEU A 295 7.01 0.99 24.50
CA LEU A 295 5.85 0.10 24.44
C LEU A 295 5.77 -0.91 25.58
N THR A 296 6.83 -1.06 26.40
CA THR A 296 6.83 -2.04 27.51
C THR A 296 5.79 -1.71 28.57
N VAL A 297 5.35 -0.45 28.67
CA VAL A 297 4.26 0.00 29.56
C VAL A 297 2.93 -0.71 29.26
N TYR A 298 2.79 -1.28 28.05
CA TYR A 298 1.61 -2.03 27.62
C TYR A 298 1.81 -3.55 27.61
N ASN A 299 2.84 -4.09 28.27
CA ASN A 299 3.03 -5.53 28.33
C ASN A 299 2.02 -6.23 29.26
N GLU A 300 1.58 -5.55 30.34
CA GLU A 300 0.61 -6.12 31.29
C GLU A 300 -0.84 -5.78 30.93
N SER A 301 -1.07 -4.60 30.37
CA SER A 301 -2.39 -4.14 29.99
C SER A 301 -2.43 -3.70 28.53
N PRO A 302 -3.49 -4.02 27.76
CA PRO A 302 -3.53 -3.66 26.35
C PRO A 302 -3.67 -2.16 26.13
N ALA A 303 -2.93 -1.61 25.17
CA ALA A 303 -3.06 -0.24 24.71
C ALA A 303 -4.40 0.00 23.97
N TYR A 304 -4.86 -0.99 23.24
CA TYR A 304 -6.11 -0.92 22.47
C TYR A 304 -6.84 -2.25 22.48
N ILE A 305 -8.16 -2.19 22.46
CA ILE A 305 -9.07 -3.33 22.31
C ILE A 305 -10.08 -2.99 21.24
N ASP A 306 -10.26 -3.89 20.25
CA ASP A 306 -11.18 -3.71 19.14
C ASP A 306 -11.99 -5.00 18.88
N LYS A 307 -13.27 -4.86 18.49
CA LYS A 307 -14.10 -5.98 18.01
C LYS A 307 -13.83 -6.21 16.54
N VAL A 308 -13.61 -7.49 16.19
CA VAL A 308 -13.10 -7.86 14.85
C VAL A 308 -13.63 -9.21 14.38
N GLN A 309 -13.57 -9.45 13.07
CA GLN A 309 -13.66 -10.78 12.48
C GLN A 309 -12.26 -11.37 12.36
N PHE A 310 -12.09 -12.61 12.76
CA PHE A 310 -10.83 -13.35 12.69
C PHE A 310 -10.91 -14.45 11.64
N SER A 311 -9.92 -14.53 10.74
CA SER A 311 -9.90 -15.46 9.62
C SER A 311 -8.49 -15.97 9.33
N GLU A 312 -8.39 -17.17 8.75
CA GLU A 312 -7.17 -17.71 8.15
C GLU A 312 -7.22 -17.50 6.63
N VAL A 313 -6.16 -16.94 6.05
CA VAL A 313 -6.03 -16.72 4.60
C VAL A 313 -5.40 -17.95 3.97
N ILE A 314 -6.08 -18.54 3.00
CA ILE A 314 -5.57 -19.70 2.27
C ILE A 314 -5.38 -19.32 0.81
N LEU A 315 -4.15 -19.42 0.31
CA LEU A 315 -3.82 -19.07 -1.07
C LEU A 315 -4.67 -19.84 -2.08
N TYR A 316 -5.17 -19.12 -3.08
CA TYR A 316 -6.03 -19.63 -4.16
C TYR A 316 -7.36 -20.25 -3.72
N LYS A 317 -7.74 -20.09 -2.45
CA LYS A 317 -9.02 -20.53 -1.89
C LYS A 317 -9.77 -19.36 -1.25
N ASN A 318 -10.98 -19.61 -0.79
CA ASN A 318 -11.70 -18.67 0.06
C ASN A 318 -11.08 -18.66 1.46
N LYS A 319 -11.13 -17.50 2.12
CA LYS A 319 -10.70 -17.37 3.51
C LYS A 319 -11.53 -18.26 4.41
N LYS A 320 -10.89 -18.91 5.36
CA LYS A 320 -11.54 -19.68 6.44
C LYS A 320 -11.85 -18.71 7.58
N ILE A 321 -13.12 -18.41 7.81
CA ILE A 321 -13.55 -17.62 8.97
C ILE A 321 -13.41 -18.51 10.20
N LEU A 322 -12.57 -18.08 11.15
CA LEU A 322 -12.34 -18.75 12.43
C LEU A 322 -13.34 -18.25 13.49
N ALA A 323 -13.59 -16.92 13.50
CA ALA A 323 -14.63 -16.29 14.29
C ALA A 323 -15.21 -15.08 13.56
N LYS A 324 -16.55 -14.96 13.56
CA LYS A 324 -17.23 -13.75 13.02
C LYS A 324 -17.13 -12.58 13.99
N GLU A 325 -17.10 -12.87 15.27
CA GLU A 325 -16.93 -11.92 16.37
C GLU A 325 -15.80 -12.40 17.26
N ALA A 326 -14.78 -11.57 17.40
CA ALA A 326 -13.63 -11.78 18.26
C ALA A 326 -13.22 -10.46 18.90
N THR A 327 -12.49 -10.54 20.00
CA THR A 327 -11.86 -9.37 20.63
C THR A 327 -10.37 -9.42 20.32
N LEU A 328 -9.87 -8.39 19.64
CA LEU A 328 -8.45 -8.19 19.38
C LEU A 328 -7.88 -7.21 20.39
N SER A 329 -6.87 -7.62 21.16
CA SER A 329 -6.15 -6.74 22.08
C SER A 329 -4.73 -6.53 21.61
N LEU A 330 -4.27 -5.28 21.69
CA LEU A 330 -2.93 -4.84 21.31
C LEU A 330 -2.10 -4.59 22.56
N TYR A 331 -1.08 -5.38 22.78
CA TYR A 331 -0.09 -5.19 23.84
C TYR A 331 1.22 -4.62 23.25
N GLY A 332 2.16 -4.29 24.10
CA GLY A 332 3.45 -3.78 23.67
C GLY A 332 4.29 -4.79 22.90
N ASP A 333 4.10 -6.07 23.15
CA ASP A 333 4.91 -7.17 22.63
C ASP A 333 4.12 -8.27 21.88
N ARG A 334 2.78 -8.18 21.82
CA ARG A 334 1.93 -9.23 21.25
C ARG A 334 0.56 -8.72 20.83
N TYR A 335 -0.11 -9.53 19.99
CA TYR A 335 -1.56 -9.51 19.84
C TYR A 335 -2.19 -10.65 20.65
N THR A 336 -3.39 -10.43 21.18
CA THR A 336 -4.26 -11.52 21.63
C THR A 336 -5.58 -11.44 20.89
N VAL A 337 -6.12 -12.61 20.55
CA VAL A 337 -7.43 -12.75 19.91
C VAL A 337 -8.28 -13.68 20.77
N GLU A 338 -9.29 -13.12 21.40
CA GLU A 338 -10.29 -13.89 22.15
C GLU A 338 -11.45 -14.23 21.20
N ALA A 339 -11.67 -15.52 21.00
CA ALA A 339 -12.67 -16.04 20.06
C ALA A 339 -13.18 -17.42 20.52
N ASN A 340 -14.50 -17.65 20.46
CA ASN A 340 -15.12 -18.93 20.78
C ASN A 340 -14.78 -19.48 22.19
N GLY A 341 -14.53 -18.59 23.16
CA GLY A 341 -14.15 -18.93 24.53
C GLY A 341 -12.67 -19.26 24.73
N GLU A 342 -11.85 -19.13 23.71
CA GLU A 342 -10.40 -19.35 23.76
C GLU A 342 -9.65 -18.04 23.49
N THR A 343 -8.47 -17.90 24.11
CA THR A 343 -7.56 -16.79 23.86
C THR A 343 -6.33 -17.28 23.12
N LEU A 344 -6.15 -16.82 21.88
CA LEU A 344 -4.96 -17.05 21.10
C LEU A 344 -3.99 -15.90 21.30
N THR A 345 -2.73 -16.22 21.60
CA THR A 345 -1.65 -15.23 21.80
C THR A 345 -0.66 -15.31 20.64
N PHE A 346 -0.30 -14.13 20.10
CA PHE A 346 0.63 -13.98 19.00
C PHE A 346 1.76 -13.03 19.39
N PRO A 347 2.86 -13.53 20.02
CA PRO A 347 4.01 -12.71 20.35
C PRO A 347 4.65 -12.14 19.09
N PHE A 348 5.08 -10.87 19.13
CA PHE A 348 5.67 -10.22 17.95
C PHE A 348 6.93 -10.90 17.45
N ARG A 349 7.71 -11.52 18.33
CA ARG A 349 8.89 -12.33 17.96
C ARG A 349 8.55 -13.53 17.05
N ASP A 350 7.32 -14.05 17.14
CA ASP A 350 6.85 -15.22 16.37
C ASP A 350 6.12 -14.81 15.09
N ILE A 351 5.91 -13.51 14.91
CA ILE A 351 5.31 -12.92 13.70
C ILE A 351 6.44 -12.52 12.75
N SER A 352 6.43 -13.05 11.54
CA SER A 352 7.43 -12.72 10.53
C SER A 352 7.19 -11.37 9.85
N THR A 353 5.92 -10.99 9.70
CA THR A 353 5.54 -9.68 9.12
C THR A 353 4.08 -9.35 9.38
N VAL A 354 3.78 -8.05 9.33
CA VAL A 354 2.44 -7.46 9.45
C VAL A 354 2.19 -6.52 8.28
N SER A 355 0.98 -6.49 7.77
CA SER A 355 0.60 -5.56 6.71
C SER A 355 -0.85 -5.10 6.84
N VAL A 356 -1.09 -3.83 6.49
CA VAL A 356 -2.45 -3.29 6.38
C VAL A 356 -2.99 -3.53 5.00
N LEU A 357 -4.16 -4.16 4.91
CA LEU A 357 -4.81 -4.50 3.67
C LEU A 357 -6.10 -3.72 3.45
N GLY A 358 -6.18 -3.06 2.30
CA GLY A 358 -7.31 -2.19 2.03
C GLY A 358 -7.38 -1.01 3.01
N LYS A 359 -8.49 -0.90 3.75
CA LYS A 359 -8.76 0.23 4.66
C LYS A 359 -8.87 -0.16 6.14
N ASN A 360 -9.35 -1.38 6.41
CA ASN A 360 -9.71 -1.84 7.77
C ASN A 360 -9.36 -3.31 8.03
N LYS A 361 -8.29 -3.80 7.41
CA LYS A 361 -7.81 -5.16 7.61
C LYS A 361 -6.35 -5.15 7.97
N LEU A 362 -5.97 -6.06 8.86
CA LEU A 362 -4.61 -6.35 9.25
C LEU A 362 -4.33 -7.81 8.92
N ASP A 363 -3.28 -8.06 8.14
CA ASP A 363 -2.76 -9.41 7.91
C ASP A 363 -1.46 -9.57 8.68
N PHE A 364 -1.28 -10.70 9.34
CA PHE A 364 -0.01 -11.06 9.98
C PHE A 364 0.34 -12.52 9.71
N TYR A 365 1.65 -12.77 9.63
CA TYR A 365 2.23 -14.04 9.22
C TYR A 365 2.93 -14.67 10.41
N THR A 366 2.54 -15.89 10.78
CA THR A 366 3.17 -16.64 11.86
C THR A 366 3.32 -18.12 11.45
N GLY A 367 4.54 -18.63 11.47
CA GLY A 367 4.86 -19.91 10.87
C GLY A 367 4.42 -19.98 9.40
N ASP A 368 3.71 -21.04 9.04
CA ASP A 368 3.18 -21.23 7.67
C ASP A 368 1.79 -20.61 7.46
N LYS A 369 1.24 -19.92 8.46
CA LYS A 369 -0.13 -19.41 8.43
C LYS A 369 -0.16 -17.90 8.26
N VAL A 370 -1.19 -17.46 7.57
CA VAL A 370 -1.53 -16.05 7.45
C VAL A 370 -2.89 -15.84 8.07
N TYR A 371 -2.93 -14.99 9.08
CA TYR A 371 -4.18 -14.59 9.71
C TYR A 371 -4.59 -13.21 9.24
N GLN A 372 -5.89 -13.02 9.10
CA GLN A 372 -6.48 -11.73 8.78
C GLN A 372 -7.48 -11.31 9.85
N ILE A 373 -7.26 -10.14 10.38
CA ILE A 373 -8.18 -9.38 11.20
C ILE A 373 -8.94 -8.42 10.29
N LYS A 374 -10.26 -8.37 10.44
CA LYS A 374 -11.10 -7.38 9.77
C LYS A 374 -11.96 -6.69 10.82
N GLY A 375 -11.70 -5.41 11.07
CA GLY A 375 -12.55 -4.59 11.92
C GLY A 375 -13.76 -4.01 11.18
N ASP A 376 -14.50 -3.17 11.87
CA ASP A 376 -15.58 -2.38 11.32
C ASP A 376 -15.05 -1.34 10.30
N LYS A 377 -15.92 -0.43 9.86
CA LYS A 377 -15.52 0.61 8.90
C LYS A 377 -14.54 1.63 9.50
N ARG A 378 -14.49 1.79 10.83
CA ARG A 378 -13.64 2.76 11.54
C ARG A 378 -12.35 2.16 12.10
N PHE A 379 -12.18 0.84 11.98
CA PHE A 379 -11.03 0.13 12.54
C PHE A 379 -9.70 0.67 12.02
N ASN A 380 -8.82 1.03 12.96
CA ASN A 380 -7.46 1.47 12.67
C ASN A 380 -6.50 0.27 12.72
N ALA A 381 -6.13 -0.27 11.57
CA ALA A 381 -5.14 -1.34 11.47
C ALA A 381 -3.69 -0.80 11.55
N VAL A 382 -3.49 0.51 11.32
CA VAL A 382 -2.16 1.13 11.30
C VAL A 382 -1.50 1.10 12.68
N LYS A 383 -2.25 1.37 13.76
CA LYS A 383 -1.72 1.31 15.14
C LYS A 383 -1.15 -0.07 15.47
N TYR A 384 -1.82 -1.16 15.05
CA TYR A 384 -1.36 -2.54 15.24
C TYR A 384 -0.05 -2.81 14.47
N MET A 385 0.02 -2.34 13.24
CA MET A 385 1.22 -2.47 12.41
C MET A 385 2.40 -1.67 13.02
N HIS A 386 2.16 -0.44 13.48
CA HIS A 386 3.20 0.40 14.06
C HIS A 386 3.78 -0.18 15.36
N PHE A 387 2.92 -0.69 16.26
CA PHE A 387 3.37 -1.39 17.49
C PHE A 387 4.29 -2.57 17.15
N TYR A 388 3.87 -3.42 16.21
CA TYR A 388 4.68 -4.55 15.76
C TYR A 388 6.05 -4.11 15.26
N PHE A 389 6.10 -3.14 14.32
CA PHE A 389 7.37 -2.70 13.76
C PHE A 389 8.24 -2.02 14.80
N ARG A 390 7.68 -1.15 15.65
CA ARG A 390 8.44 -0.51 16.73
C ARG A 390 9.10 -1.54 17.65
N THR A 391 8.32 -2.51 18.13
CA THR A 391 8.84 -3.57 19.00
C THR A 391 9.90 -4.42 18.30
N THR A 392 9.64 -4.79 17.03
CA THR A 392 10.57 -5.60 16.24
C THR A 392 11.89 -4.85 15.98
N HIS A 393 11.85 -3.54 15.70
CA HIS A 393 13.05 -2.72 15.51
C HIS A 393 13.86 -2.64 16.80
N VAL A 394 13.22 -2.41 17.96
CA VAL A 394 13.89 -2.41 19.26
C VAL A 394 14.57 -3.75 19.54
N LEU A 395 13.88 -4.87 19.31
CA LEU A 395 14.43 -6.22 19.53
C LEU A 395 15.62 -6.53 18.62
N LYS A 396 15.69 -5.93 17.45
CA LYS A 396 16.81 -6.10 16.50
C LYS A 396 17.93 -5.07 16.71
N GLY A 397 17.76 -4.11 17.59
CA GLY A 397 18.70 -3.00 17.76
C GLY A 397 18.75 -2.07 16.53
N GLU A 398 17.67 -2.06 15.74
CA GLU A 398 17.55 -1.24 14.54
C GLU A 398 16.94 0.11 14.91
N LEU A 399 17.66 1.21 14.63
CA LEU A 399 17.13 2.57 14.72
C LEU A 399 16.50 2.94 13.38
N TYR A 400 15.21 2.64 13.19
CA TYR A 400 14.50 3.02 11.98
C TYR A 400 13.47 4.10 12.24
N ASP A 401 13.49 5.10 11.38
CA ASP A 401 12.49 6.17 11.32
C ASP A 401 11.19 5.73 10.63
N GLN A 402 11.11 4.47 10.17
CA GLN A 402 10.09 4.08 9.22
C GLN A 402 9.36 2.80 9.64
N PHE A 403 8.02 2.91 9.72
CA PHE A 403 7.12 1.80 10.05
C PHE A 403 6.57 1.06 8.83
N LEU A 404 7.22 1.20 7.70
CA LEU A 404 6.79 0.52 6.50
C LEU A 404 7.36 -0.88 6.48
N GLY A 405 6.50 -1.83 6.74
CA GLY A 405 6.79 -3.23 6.60
C GLY A 405 6.96 -3.67 5.16
N LEU A 406 7.99 -3.21 4.52
CA LEU A 406 8.31 -3.61 3.16
C LEU A 406 9.65 -4.29 3.07
#